data_ab9d895fc912618be40c69b65cd324a0
#
_entry.id   ab9d895fc912618be40c69b65cd324a0
#
_cell.length_a   1.000
_cell.length_b   1.000
_cell.length_c   1.000
_cell.angle_alpha   90.00
_cell.angle_beta   90.00
_cell.angle_gamma   90.00
#
_symmetry.space_group_name_H-M   'P 1'
#
loop_
_entity.id
_entity.type
_entity.pdbx_description
1 polymer ?
#
loop_
_entity_poly.entity_id
_entity_poly.type
_entity_poly.pdbx_seq_one_letter_code
_entity_poly.pdbx_strand_id
1 'polypeptide(L)'
;MTARRIVFLIFDGLQPIDLVGPHEVFSYAGRLSHDGEYRCQVAARAAGPVRTPSGLLIHAEHSVFDLGPAGIDTIVVVGGAGVDAACRDGVLVEWLAAAGRTARRVASVCTGVFLLAAAGLAEGRRVTCHWSRAGQLAAGHPGLTVDADPIFIRDGRIWTSAGVTAGMDLALALVEEDLGAQVARDVARYLVLYLRRPGSQSQFSVPLWSAQPSTDPIRAAVSAVHADPGARLGITDLAAHARLSPRHLQRRFAAEMGTPPASYVERVRVESARRALTEGDDPVDAIARRCGFGTAETLRRVFQRRLGVAPSEYRDRFRLTPLKETP
;
A
#
# COMPACT_ATOMS: atom_id res chain seq x y z
N MET A 1 29.99 7.88 -15.00
CA MET A 1 28.69 7.34 -15.49
C MET A 1 27.68 8.49 -15.48
N THR A 2 26.76 8.57 -16.45
CA THR A 2 25.71 9.62 -16.43
C THR A 2 24.70 9.34 -15.34
N ALA A 3 24.36 10.36 -14.53
CA ALA A 3 23.39 10.23 -13.45
C ALA A 3 22.04 9.71 -13.97
N ARG A 4 21.42 8.78 -13.22
CA ARG A 4 20.07 8.25 -13.53
C ARG A 4 19.03 9.35 -13.30
N ARG A 5 18.27 9.67 -14.35
CA ARG A 5 17.18 10.66 -14.26
C ARG A 5 15.95 10.02 -13.67
N ILE A 6 15.54 10.49 -12.50
CA ILE A 6 14.31 10.11 -11.81
C ILE A 6 13.30 11.23 -12.02
N VAL A 7 12.23 10.97 -12.71
CA VAL A 7 11.18 11.98 -12.95
C VAL A 7 9.94 11.65 -12.12
N PHE A 8 9.60 12.58 -11.24
CA PHE A 8 8.35 12.54 -10.47
C PHE A 8 7.26 13.28 -11.25
N LEU A 9 6.28 12.55 -11.74
CA LEU A 9 5.12 13.14 -12.41
C LEU A 9 4.07 13.49 -11.38
N ILE A 10 3.75 14.80 -11.27
CA ILE A 10 2.79 15.35 -10.32
C ILE A 10 1.63 16.06 -11.04
N PHE A 11 0.54 16.27 -10.31
CA PHE A 11 -0.68 16.92 -10.80
C PHE A 11 -1.43 17.58 -9.65
N ASP A 12 -2.35 18.51 -9.93
CA ASP A 12 -3.17 19.15 -8.90
C ASP A 12 -3.96 18.12 -8.09
N GLY A 13 -3.98 18.31 -6.77
CA GLY A 13 -4.58 17.36 -5.83
C GLY A 13 -3.69 16.16 -5.50
N LEU A 14 -2.36 16.23 -5.78
CA LEU A 14 -1.42 15.19 -5.37
C LEU A 14 -1.35 15.06 -3.84
N GLN A 15 -1.01 13.87 -3.35
CA GLN A 15 -0.67 13.63 -1.95
C GLN A 15 0.80 14.00 -1.72
N PRO A 16 1.13 15.03 -0.92
CA PRO A 16 2.49 15.54 -0.81
C PRO A 16 3.54 14.49 -0.43
N ILE A 17 3.23 13.61 0.51
CA ILE A 17 4.17 12.61 1.01
C ILE A 17 4.47 11.53 -0.05
N ASP A 18 3.59 11.33 -1.03
CA ASP A 18 3.82 10.42 -2.16
C ASP A 18 4.95 10.92 -3.07
N LEU A 19 5.20 12.24 -3.07
CA LEU A 19 6.32 12.87 -3.74
C LEU A 19 7.53 12.98 -2.80
N VAL A 20 7.37 13.70 -1.70
CA VAL A 20 8.49 14.12 -0.84
C VAL A 20 9.21 12.92 -0.25
N GLY A 21 8.48 11.89 0.19
CA GLY A 21 9.08 10.69 0.79
C GLY A 21 10.04 9.97 -0.16
N PRO A 22 9.58 9.48 -1.32
CA PRO A 22 10.45 8.84 -2.30
C PRO A 22 11.55 9.77 -2.85
N HIS A 23 11.25 11.04 -3.04
CA HIS A 23 12.22 12.03 -3.49
C HIS A 23 13.39 12.13 -2.52
N GLU A 24 13.16 12.22 -1.22
CA GLU A 24 14.22 12.27 -0.21
C GLU A 24 15.04 10.98 -0.18
N VAL A 25 14.43 9.82 -0.38
CA VAL A 25 15.15 8.54 -0.47
C VAL A 25 16.17 8.58 -1.63
N PHE A 26 15.77 8.96 -2.83
CA PHE A 26 16.66 9.06 -3.98
C PHE A 26 17.69 10.19 -3.82
N SER A 27 17.27 11.34 -3.32
CA SER A 27 18.14 12.50 -3.08
C SER A 27 19.27 12.16 -2.11
N TYR A 28 18.93 11.46 -1.01
CA TYR A 28 19.94 11.07 -0.02
C TYR A 28 20.83 9.94 -0.54
N ALA A 29 20.28 8.97 -1.26
CA ALA A 29 21.08 7.92 -1.92
C ALA A 29 22.09 8.51 -2.88
N GLY A 30 21.69 9.52 -3.67
CA GLY A 30 22.61 10.24 -4.58
C GLY A 30 23.72 10.99 -3.86
N ARG A 31 23.48 11.49 -2.63
CA ARG A 31 24.52 12.14 -1.80
C ARG A 31 25.49 11.15 -1.16
N LEU A 32 25.05 9.94 -0.87
CA LEU A 32 25.91 8.87 -0.32
C LEU A 32 26.76 8.21 -1.40
N SER A 33 26.29 8.17 -2.63
CA SER A 33 27.06 7.66 -3.76
C SER A 33 28.03 8.72 -4.24
N HIS A 34 29.33 8.40 -4.32
CA HIS A 34 30.40 9.34 -4.69
C HIS A 34 30.27 9.94 -6.09
N ASP A 35 29.40 9.38 -6.94
CA ASP A 35 29.26 9.73 -8.35
C ASP A 35 27.96 10.48 -8.71
N GLY A 36 27.18 10.94 -7.72
CA GLY A 36 25.93 11.69 -7.97
C GLY A 36 24.91 10.91 -8.82
N GLU A 37 24.65 9.68 -8.46
CA GLU A 37 23.96 8.67 -9.28
C GLU A 37 22.50 8.98 -9.62
N TYR A 38 21.84 9.88 -8.87
CA TYR A 38 20.46 10.25 -9.13
C TYR A 38 20.29 11.74 -9.35
N ARG A 39 19.58 12.06 -10.44
CA ARG A 39 19.05 13.41 -10.70
C ARG A 39 17.53 13.36 -10.62
N CYS A 40 16.98 13.78 -9.49
CA CYS A 40 15.55 13.91 -9.30
C CYS A 40 15.03 15.18 -9.99
N GLN A 41 13.90 15.05 -10.68
CA GLN A 41 13.20 16.15 -11.37
C GLN A 41 11.72 16.04 -11.12
N VAL A 42 11.04 17.14 -10.83
CA VAL A 42 9.62 17.20 -10.63
C VAL A 42 8.95 17.83 -11.84
N ALA A 43 8.07 17.10 -12.49
CA ALA A 43 7.37 17.51 -13.69
C ALA A 43 5.86 17.47 -13.50
N ALA A 44 5.18 18.45 -14.09
CA ALA A 44 3.73 18.50 -14.18
C ALA A 44 3.29 18.85 -15.61
N ARG A 45 1.99 18.95 -15.87
CA ARG A 45 1.48 19.44 -17.15
C ARG A 45 2.16 20.76 -17.57
N ALA A 46 2.29 21.70 -16.63
CA ALA A 46 3.01 22.96 -16.78
C ALA A 46 3.97 23.13 -15.61
N ALA A 47 5.10 23.79 -15.84
CA ALA A 47 5.98 24.23 -14.76
C ALA A 47 5.27 25.25 -13.86
N GLY A 48 5.59 25.23 -12.56
CA GLY A 48 5.01 26.17 -11.61
C GLY A 48 4.34 25.49 -10.43
N PRO A 49 3.49 26.24 -9.70
CA PRO A 49 2.87 25.75 -8.49
C PRO A 49 1.74 24.73 -8.78
N VAL A 50 1.84 23.58 -8.14
CA VAL A 50 0.84 22.50 -8.12
C VAL A 50 0.20 22.45 -6.75
N ARG A 51 -1.13 22.49 -6.68
CA ARG A 51 -1.88 22.59 -5.42
C ARG A 51 -2.19 21.21 -4.85
N THR A 52 -1.94 21.07 -3.55
CA THR A 52 -2.31 19.86 -2.80
C THR A 52 -3.67 20.02 -2.12
N PRO A 53 -4.33 18.92 -1.70
CA PRO A 53 -5.58 18.99 -0.94
C PRO A 53 -5.45 19.71 0.41
N SER A 54 -4.26 19.70 1.01
CA SER A 54 -3.97 20.42 2.27
C SER A 54 -3.70 21.91 2.10
N GLY A 55 -3.68 22.41 0.85
CA GLY A 55 -3.39 23.81 0.55
C GLY A 55 -1.90 24.14 0.36
N LEU A 56 -1.00 23.19 0.57
CA LEU A 56 0.41 23.38 0.24
C LEU A 56 0.57 23.54 -1.29
N LEU A 57 1.53 24.36 -1.69
CA LEU A 57 1.95 24.48 -3.08
C LEU A 57 3.29 23.80 -3.26
N ILE A 58 3.35 22.90 -4.22
CA ILE A 58 4.59 22.22 -4.62
C ILE A 58 4.97 22.75 -6.00
N HIS A 59 6.19 23.19 -6.16
CA HIS A 59 6.66 23.73 -7.43
C HIS A 59 7.15 22.61 -8.35
N ALA A 60 6.51 22.43 -9.50
CA ALA A 60 7.04 21.60 -10.59
C ALA A 60 8.10 22.40 -11.34
N GLU A 61 9.33 21.89 -11.36
CA GLU A 61 10.46 22.55 -12.03
C GLU A 61 10.30 22.52 -13.55
N HIS A 62 9.62 21.49 -14.06
CA HIS A 62 9.50 21.23 -15.48
C HIS A 62 8.04 21.04 -15.90
N SER A 63 7.72 21.52 -17.11
CA SER A 63 6.56 21.01 -17.83
C SER A 63 6.91 19.68 -18.52
N VAL A 64 5.89 18.82 -18.72
CA VAL A 64 6.07 17.59 -19.52
C VAL A 64 6.46 17.89 -20.97
N PHE A 65 6.12 19.07 -21.49
CA PHE A 65 6.50 19.52 -22.83
C PHE A 65 8.01 19.83 -22.93
N ASP A 66 8.55 20.52 -21.91
CA ASP A 66 9.98 20.91 -21.90
C ASP A 66 10.89 19.74 -21.57
N LEU A 67 10.40 18.84 -20.70
CA LEU A 67 11.18 17.70 -20.24
C LEU A 67 11.39 16.67 -21.36
N GLY A 68 10.42 16.50 -22.24
CA GLY A 68 10.39 15.45 -23.25
C GLY A 68 10.30 14.04 -22.64
N PRO A 69 9.91 13.02 -23.43
CA PRO A 69 9.74 11.66 -22.93
C PRO A 69 11.02 10.81 -22.95
N ALA A 70 12.13 11.29 -23.52
CA ALA A 70 13.33 10.49 -23.73
C ALA A 70 14.38 10.64 -22.62
N GLY A 71 15.23 9.63 -22.47
CA GLY A 71 16.39 9.66 -21.57
C GLY A 71 16.03 9.64 -20.09
N ILE A 72 14.84 9.19 -19.73
CA ILE A 72 14.40 9.01 -18.35
C ILE A 72 14.73 7.58 -17.91
N ASP A 73 15.41 7.45 -16.79
CA ASP A 73 15.71 6.13 -16.21
C ASP A 73 14.47 5.57 -15.48
N THR A 74 13.93 6.35 -14.56
CA THR A 74 12.80 5.94 -13.73
C THR A 74 11.74 7.05 -13.70
N ILE A 75 10.50 6.68 -13.97
CA ILE A 75 9.34 7.56 -13.77
C ILE A 75 8.66 7.14 -12.49
N VAL A 76 8.32 8.10 -11.64
CA VAL A 76 7.51 7.88 -10.43
C VAL A 76 6.24 8.73 -10.55
N VAL A 77 5.11 8.07 -10.75
CA VAL A 77 3.80 8.73 -10.79
C VAL A 77 3.23 8.79 -9.38
N VAL A 78 3.04 9.99 -8.84
CA VAL A 78 2.47 10.18 -7.50
C VAL A 78 0.96 9.96 -7.51
N GLY A 79 0.39 9.70 -6.33
CA GLY A 79 -1.05 9.62 -6.15
C GLY A 79 -1.65 10.88 -5.54
N GLY A 80 -2.94 10.84 -5.30
CA GLY A 80 -3.69 11.90 -4.65
C GLY A 80 -5.14 11.96 -5.08
N ALA A 81 -5.91 12.86 -4.47
CA ALA A 81 -7.33 13.04 -4.76
C ALA A 81 -7.60 13.53 -6.19
N GLY A 82 -6.61 14.18 -6.84
CA GLY A 82 -6.71 14.71 -8.19
C GLY A 82 -6.50 13.66 -9.30
N VAL A 83 -6.22 12.40 -8.97
CA VAL A 83 -5.85 11.38 -9.95
C VAL A 83 -6.90 11.16 -11.04
N ASP A 84 -8.19 11.24 -10.71
CA ASP A 84 -9.25 11.06 -11.71
C ASP A 84 -9.29 12.18 -12.76
N ALA A 85 -8.91 13.40 -12.36
CA ALA A 85 -8.73 14.52 -13.30
C ALA A 85 -7.46 14.34 -14.14
N ALA A 86 -6.35 13.90 -13.52
CA ALA A 86 -5.11 13.61 -14.22
C ALA A 86 -5.27 12.50 -15.27
N CYS A 87 -6.07 11.46 -15.00
CA CYS A 87 -6.37 10.40 -15.97
C CYS A 87 -7.18 10.90 -17.18
N ARG A 88 -7.91 12.00 -17.06
CA ARG A 88 -8.62 12.65 -18.18
C ARG A 88 -7.78 13.69 -18.92
N ASP A 89 -6.62 14.04 -18.38
CA ASP A 89 -5.69 14.95 -19.05
C ASP A 89 -4.89 14.19 -20.12
N GLY A 90 -5.33 14.31 -21.38
CA GLY A 90 -4.68 13.65 -22.52
C GLY A 90 -3.18 13.95 -22.62
N VAL A 91 -2.75 15.17 -22.27
CA VAL A 91 -1.33 15.56 -22.30
C VAL A 91 -0.50 14.74 -21.33
N LEU A 92 -0.97 14.59 -20.08
CA LEU A 92 -0.26 13.79 -19.08
C LEU A 92 -0.23 12.30 -19.44
N VAL A 93 -1.37 11.79 -19.94
CA VAL A 93 -1.51 10.38 -20.33
C VAL A 93 -0.62 10.04 -21.52
N GLU A 94 -0.63 10.86 -22.57
CA GLU A 94 0.17 10.66 -23.79
C GLU A 94 1.67 10.78 -23.50
N TRP A 95 2.07 11.79 -22.72
CA TRP A 95 3.45 11.94 -22.31
C TRP A 95 3.92 10.74 -21.49
N LEU A 96 3.15 10.33 -20.51
CA LEU A 96 3.47 9.18 -19.66
C LEU A 96 3.57 7.89 -20.49
N ALA A 97 2.63 7.67 -21.42
CA ALA A 97 2.69 6.53 -22.34
C ALA A 97 3.96 6.54 -23.20
N ALA A 98 4.36 7.70 -23.72
CA ALA A 98 5.58 7.86 -24.52
C ALA A 98 6.84 7.63 -23.68
N ALA A 99 6.98 8.32 -22.57
CA ALA A 99 8.13 8.23 -21.67
C ALA A 99 8.23 6.82 -21.03
N GLY A 100 7.08 6.27 -20.63
CA GLY A 100 7.02 4.94 -20.03
C GLY A 100 7.44 3.82 -20.97
N ARG A 101 7.36 3.96 -22.30
CA ARG A 101 7.85 2.95 -23.25
C ARG A 101 9.37 2.78 -23.21
N THR A 102 10.10 3.86 -23.00
CA THR A 102 11.56 3.90 -23.08
C THR A 102 12.26 3.89 -21.72
N ALA A 103 11.58 4.29 -20.65
CA ALA A 103 12.14 4.28 -19.30
C ALA A 103 12.49 2.84 -18.86
N ARG A 104 13.60 2.69 -18.18
CA ARG A 104 14.02 1.41 -17.59
C ARG A 104 12.98 0.89 -16.59
N ARG A 105 12.41 1.78 -15.76
CA ARG A 105 11.37 1.47 -14.78
C ARG A 105 10.26 2.52 -14.78
N VAL A 106 9.06 2.07 -14.53
CA VAL A 106 7.91 2.95 -14.26
C VAL A 106 7.32 2.56 -12.91
N ALA A 107 7.30 3.51 -12.00
CA ALA A 107 6.79 3.33 -10.66
C ALA A 107 5.54 4.19 -10.42
N SER A 108 4.67 3.73 -9.53
CA SER A 108 3.56 4.54 -9.03
C SER A 108 3.45 4.44 -7.51
N VAL A 109 3.00 5.52 -6.91
CA VAL A 109 2.74 5.62 -5.48
C VAL A 109 1.24 5.86 -5.29
N CYS A 110 0.60 5.15 -4.36
CA CYS A 110 -0.80 5.34 -3.98
C CYS A 110 -1.76 5.14 -5.18
N THR A 111 -2.54 6.16 -5.51
CA THR A 111 -3.46 6.15 -6.66
C THR A 111 -2.78 6.44 -8.00
N GLY A 112 -1.48 6.72 -8.03
CA GLY A 112 -0.74 6.98 -9.29
C GLY A 112 -0.84 5.85 -10.31
N VAL A 113 -1.11 4.62 -9.87
CA VAL A 113 -1.34 3.47 -10.76
C VAL A 113 -2.54 3.64 -11.70
N PHE A 114 -3.54 4.45 -11.33
CA PHE A 114 -4.65 4.78 -12.23
C PHE A 114 -4.15 5.49 -13.48
N LEU A 115 -3.17 6.40 -13.33
CA LEU A 115 -2.57 7.07 -14.47
C LEU A 115 -1.69 6.13 -15.30
N LEU A 116 -1.01 5.15 -14.67
CA LEU A 116 -0.32 4.07 -15.40
C LEU A 116 -1.30 3.22 -16.22
N ALA A 117 -2.47 2.91 -15.65
CA ALA A 117 -3.52 2.16 -16.34
C ALA A 117 -4.10 2.97 -17.52
N ALA A 118 -4.40 4.26 -17.31
CA ALA A 118 -4.87 5.16 -18.36
C ALA A 118 -3.85 5.32 -19.51
N ALA A 119 -2.55 5.28 -19.20
CA ALA A 119 -1.47 5.31 -20.19
C ALA A 119 -1.17 3.94 -20.84
N GLY A 120 -1.91 2.87 -20.50
CA GLY A 120 -1.72 1.52 -21.03
C GLY A 120 -0.43 0.82 -20.57
N LEU A 121 0.25 1.34 -19.55
CA LEU A 121 1.54 0.83 -19.09
C LEU A 121 1.43 -0.34 -18.11
N ALA A 122 0.28 -0.50 -17.49
CA ALA A 122 0.04 -1.52 -16.47
C ALA A 122 -0.76 -2.73 -16.98
N GLU A 123 -1.14 -2.76 -18.26
CA GLU A 123 -1.95 -3.83 -18.84
C GLU A 123 -1.32 -5.22 -18.65
N GLY A 124 -2.11 -6.20 -18.21
CA GLY A 124 -1.67 -7.56 -17.90
C GLY A 124 -0.77 -7.69 -16.67
N ARG A 125 -0.61 -6.62 -15.87
CA ARG A 125 0.32 -6.61 -14.73
C ARG A 125 -0.40 -6.84 -13.39
N ARG A 126 0.34 -7.43 -12.46
CA ARG A 126 -0.02 -7.45 -11.04
C ARG A 126 0.42 -6.13 -10.40
N VAL A 127 -0.55 -5.45 -9.79
CA VAL A 127 -0.34 -4.11 -9.22
C VAL A 127 -0.94 -3.99 -7.83
N THR A 128 -0.42 -3.06 -7.05
CA THR A 128 -1.07 -2.58 -5.82
C THR A 128 -1.33 -1.09 -5.90
N CYS A 129 -2.24 -0.62 -5.06
CA CYS A 129 -2.53 0.81 -4.88
C CYS A 129 -2.97 1.06 -3.44
N HIS A 130 -3.35 2.29 -3.14
CA HIS A 130 -3.96 2.58 -1.85
C HIS A 130 -5.23 1.73 -1.65
N TRP A 131 -5.34 1.05 -0.52
CA TRP A 131 -6.41 0.10 -0.19
C TRP A 131 -7.82 0.65 -0.47
N SER A 132 -8.06 1.96 -0.19
CA SER A 132 -9.38 2.59 -0.35
C SER A 132 -9.86 2.66 -1.80
N ARG A 133 -8.95 2.56 -2.77
CA ARG A 133 -9.24 2.67 -4.20
C ARG A 133 -9.02 1.36 -4.97
N ALA A 134 -8.54 0.29 -4.31
CA ALA A 134 -8.22 -0.98 -4.96
C ALA A 134 -9.42 -1.63 -5.66
N GLY A 135 -10.59 -1.61 -5.03
CA GLY A 135 -11.82 -2.12 -5.64
C GLY A 135 -12.24 -1.34 -6.88
N GLN A 136 -12.09 -0.01 -6.88
CA GLN A 136 -12.37 0.82 -8.03
C GLN A 136 -11.38 0.57 -9.18
N LEU A 137 -10.10 0.41 -8.85
CA LEU A 137 -9.07 0.08 -9.85
C LEU A 137 -9.38 -1.26 -10.53
N ALA A 138 -9.70 -2.29 -9.76
CA ALA A 138 -10.03 -3.62 -10.28
C ALA A 138 -11.29 -3.61 -11.17
N ALA A 139 -12.33 -2.86 -10.76
CA ALA A 139 -13.57 -2.75 -11.53
C ALA A 139 -13.38 -1.95 -12.83
N GLY A 140 -12.58 -0.88 -12.81
CA GLY A 140 -12.34 -0.01 -13.95
C GLY A 140 -11.32 -0.56 -14.95
N HIS A 141 -10.46 -1.47 -14.53
CA HIS A 141 -9.36 -2.00 -15.35
C HIS A 141 -9.26 -3.52 -15.21
N PRO A 142 -10.16 -4.29 -15.85
CA PRO A 142 -10.21 -5.75 -15.72
C PRO A 142 -8.97 -6.48 -16.25
N GLY A 143 -8.13 -5.82 -17.05
CA GLY A 143 -6.84 -6.33 -17.51
C GLY A 143 -5.75 -6.32 -16.45
N LEU A 144 -5.98 -5.71 -15.27
CA LEU A 144 -5.04 -5.69 -14.17
C LEU A 144 -5.33 -6.78 -13.14
N THR A 145 -4.29 -7.36 -12.58
CA THR A 145 -4.40 -8.19 -11.36
C THR A 145 -4.13 -7.28 -10.14
N VAL A 146 -5.20 -6.74 -9.54
CA VAL A 146 -5.07 -5.83 -8.39
C VAL A 146 -4.96 -6.63 -7.10
N ASP A 147 -3.84 -6.47 -6.39
CA ASP A 147 -3.60 -7.04 -5.06
C ASP A 147 -3.41 -5.90 -4.05
N ALA A 148 -4.40 -5.69 -3.20
CA ALA A 148 -4.45 -4.57 -2.25
C ALA A 148 -3.66 -4.81 -0.95
N ASP A 149 -3.06 -5.99 -0.76
CA ASP A 149 -2.40 -6.33 0.51
C ASP A 149 -0.92 -5.92 0.57
N PRO A 150 -0.07 -6.17 -0.44
CA PRO A 150 1.34 -5.78 -0.39
C PRO A 150 1.53 -4.26 -0.30
N ILE A 151 2.54 -3.82 0.48
CA ILE A 151 2.92 -2.40 0.54
C ILE A 151 3.53 -1.91 -0.78
N PHE A 152 4.19 -2.78 -1.52
CA PHE A 152 4.56 -2.55 -2.91
C PHE A 152 4.64 -3.88 -3.69
N ILE A 153 4.53 -3.79 -5.01
CA ILE A 153 4.67 -4.91 -5.94
C ILE A 153 5.64 -4.50 -7.04
N ARG A 154 6.51 -5.45 -7.41
CA ARG A 154 7.29 -5.43 -8.63
C ARG A 154 6.72 -6.44 -9.62
N ASP A 155 6.38 -6.01 -10.82
CA ASP A 155 6.04 -6.87 -11.94
C ASP A 155 6.81 -6.41 -13.19
N GLY A 156 7.91 -7.08 -13.45
CA GLY A 156 8.85 -6.69 -14.47
C GLY A 156 9.44 -5.30 -14.20
N ARG A 157 9.22 -4.38 -15.13
CA ARG A 157 9.65 -2.97 -15.00
C ARG A 157 8.62 -2.05 -14.35
N ILE A 158 7.42 -2.57 -14.06
CA ILE A 158 6.35 -1.83 -13.40
C ILE A 158 6.44 -2.08 -11.89
N TRP A 159 6.48 -0.99 -11.13
CA TRP A 159 6.55 -1.01 -9.68
C TRP A 159 5.39 -0.19 -9.13
N THR A 160 4.64 -0.73 -8.21
CA THR A 160 3.48 -0.03 -7.64
C THR A 160 3.50 -0.13 -6.13
N SER A 161 3.12 0.92 -5.42
CA SER A 161 3.06 0.92 -3.95
C SER A 161 1.72 1.42 -3.43
N ALA A 162 1.42 1.00 -2.19
CA ALA A 162 0.24 1.37 -1.43
C ALA A 162 0.09 2.88 -1.20
N GLY A 163 1.19 3.60 -1.28
CA GLY A 163 1.19 5.04 -1.11
C GLY A 163 1.49 5.53 0.30
N VAL A 164 1.44 6.83 0.46
CA VAL A 164 1.84 7.54 1.67
C VAL A 164 3.26 7.11 2.05
N THR A 165 3.46 6.51 3.21
CA THR A 165 4.81 6.07 3.63
C THR A 165 5.35 4.88 2.84
N ALA A 166 4.50 4.06 2.21
CA ALA A 166 4.93 2.92 1.40
C ALA A 166 5.67 3.33 0.10
N GLY A 167 5.52 4.59 -0.33
CA GLY A 167 6.34 5.16 -1.40
C GLY A 167 7.83 5.18 -1.07
N MET A 168 8.17 5.41 0.21
CA MET A 168 9.57 5.35 0.68
C MET A 168 10.11 3.91 0.68
N ASP A 169 9.29 2.92 1.07
CA ASP A 169 9.69 1.51 1.01
C ASP A 169 9.97 1.08 -0.43
N LEU A 170 9.12 1.52 -1.37
CA LEU A 170 9.35 1.30 -2.80
C LEU A 170 10.66 1.94 -3.26
N ALA A 171 10.90 3.21 -2.92
CA ALA A 171 12.11 3.92 -3.31
C ALA A 171 13.38 3.27 -2.71
N LEU A 172 13.34 2.82 -1.44
CA LEU A 172 14.44 2.06 -0.83
C LEU A 172 14.72 0.76 -1.58
N ALA A 173 13.70 0.03 -2.02
CA ALA A 173 13.88 -1.17 -2.82
C ALA A 173 14.50 -0.87 -4.20
N LEU A 174 14.15 0.26 -4.82
CA LEU A 174 14.77 0.71 -6.06
C LEU A 174 16.24 1.12 -5.86
N VAL A 175 16.56 1.78 -4.74
CA VAL A 175 17.95 2.12 -4.36
C VAL A 175 18.74 0.84 -4.07
N GLU A 176 18.15 -0.14 -3.37
CA GLU A 176 18.80 -1.43 -3.10
C GLU A 176 19.16 -2.16 -4.41
N GLU A 177 18.26 -2.13 -5.41
CA GLU A 177 18.53 -2.71 -6.74
C GLU A 177 19.65 -1.99 -7.49
N ASP A 178 19.71 -0.66 -7.38
CA ASP A 178 20.65 0.16 -8.15
C ASP A 178 22.03 0.30 -7.51
N LEU A 179 22.08 0.46 -6.19
CA LEU A 179 23.29 0.83 -5.42
C LEU A 179 23.67 -0.21 -4.35
N GLY A 180 22.87 -1.27 -4.25
CA GLY A 180 23.11 -2.34 -3.30
C GLY A 180 22.55 -2.08 -1.89
N ALA A 181 22.50 -3.17 -1.11
CA ALA A 181 21.85 -3.20 0.19
C ALA A 181 22.53 -2.29 1.25
N GLN A 182 23.83 -1.99 1.09
CA GLN A 182 24.52 -1.12 2.05
C GLN A 182 24.02 0.31 1.95
N VAL A 183 24.00 0.88 0.74
CA VAL A 183 23.50 2.25 0.52
C VAL A 183 22.05 2.38 0.95
N ALA A 184 21.19 1.40 0.61
CA ALA A 184 19.80 1.39 1.03
C ALA A 184 19.65 1.39 2.57
N ARG A 185 20.50 0.62 3.30
CA ARG A 185 20.53 0.63 4.77
C ARG A 185 20.93 2.00 5.34
N ASP A 186 21.92 2.62 4.76
CA ASP A 186 22.44 3.92 5.24
C ASP A 186 21.40 5.03 5.00
N VAL A 187 20.69 4.99 3.85
CA VAL A 187 19.54 5.88 3.56
C VAL A 187 18.41 5.64 4.58
N ALA A 188 18.02 4.38 4.79
CA ALA A 188 16.96 4.04 5.74
C ALA A 188 17.31 4.50 7.17
N ARG A 189 18.57 4.30 7.58
CA ARG A 189 19.06 4.75 8.91
C ARG A 189 19.00 6.27 9.06
N TYR A 190 19.44 7.02 8.04
CA TYR A 190 19.41 8.48 8.07
C TYR A 190 18.01 9.04 8.13
N LEU A 191 17.10 8.47 7.34
CA LEU A 191 15.69 8.87 7.29
C LEU A 191 14.86 8.26 8.44
N VAL A 192 15.50 7.50 9.37
CA VAL A 192 14.83 6.82 10.48
C VAL A 192 13.69 5.90 9.97
N LEU A 193 13.94 5.22 8.86
CA LEU A 193 13.01 4.28 8.24
C LEU A 193 13.44 2.83 8.50
N TYR A 194 12.49 1.91 8.44
CA TYR A 194 12.81 0.50 8.33
C TYR A 194 13.29 0.20 6.90
N LEU A 195 14.44 -0.47 6.74
CA LEU A 195 14.88 -0.92 5.41
C LEU A 195 13.86 -1.87 4.76
N ARG A 196 13.29 -2.75 5.56
CA ARG A 196 12.21 -3.64 5.16
C ARG A 196 11.16 -3.61 6.26
N ARG A 197 10.07 -2.91 6.00
CA ARG A 197 8.94 -2.89 6.90
C ARG A 197 8.17 -4.20 6.76
N PRO A 198 8.09 -5.03 7.82
CA PRO A 198 7.25 -6.21 7.78
C PRO A 198 5.79 -5.78 7.72
N GLY A 199 5.01 -6.47 6.91
CA GLY A 199 3.58 -6.32 6.90
C GLY A 199 2.96 -5.95 5.56
N SER A 200 1.67 -5.78 5.62
CA SER A 200 0.79 -5.51 4.48
C SER A 200 -0.07 -4.28 4.77
N GLN A 201 -0.77 -3.76 3.76
CA GLN A 201 -1.71 -2.65 3.94
C GLN A 201 -2.82 -2.99 4.94
N SER A 202 -3.19 -4.26 5.04
CA SER A 202 -4.18 -4.73 6.01
C SER A 202 -3.80 -4.44 7.46
N GLN A 203 -2.53 -4.14 7.75
CA GLN A 203 -2.09 -3.69 9.09
C GLN A 203 -2.59 -2.29 9.43
N PHE A 204 -2.85 -1.45 8.44
CA PHE A 204 -3.22 -0.04 8.65
C PHE A 204 -4.70 0.22 8.37
N SER A 205 -5.42 -0.75 7.85
CA SER A 205 -6.80 -0.61 7.39
C SER A 205 -7.78 -1.46 8.19
N VAL A 206 -7.98 -1.13 9.46
CA VAL A 206 -9.09 -1.67 10.26
C VAL A 206 -10.19 -0.62 10.26
N PRO A 207 -11.35 -0.92 9.99
CA PRO A 207 -12.23 -1.93 9.39
C PRO A 207 -12.67 -1.62 7.95
N LEU A 208 -11.82 -1.02 7.15
CA LEU A 208 -12.19 -0.40 5.87
C LEU A 208 -12.15 -1.36 4.67
N TRP A 209 -11.64 -2.58 4.87
CA TRP A 209 -11.65 -3.63 3.85
C TRP A 209 -12.94 -4.47 3.83
N SER A 210 -13.86 -4.23 4.74
CA SER A 210 -15.16 -4.88 4.68
C SER A 210 -16.04 -4.14 3.67
N ALA A 211 -16.22 -4.75 2.50
CA ALA A 211 -17.37 -4.42 1.69
C ALA A 211 -18.58 -4.37 2.63
N GLN A 212 -19.35 -3.29 2.60
CA GLN A 212 -20.58 -3.23 3.38
C GLN A 212 -21.49 -4.34 2.83
N PRO A 213 -21.91 -5.31 3.65
CA PRO A 213 -22.78 -6.36 3.15
C PRO A 213 -24.05 -5.74 2.61
N SER A 214 -24.38 -6.06 1.38
CA SER A 214 -25.55 -5.50 0.69
C SER A 214 -26.86 -6.11 1.18
N THR A 215 -26.80 -7.29 1.80
CA THR A 215 -27.98 -8.02 2.26
C THR A 215 -27.96 -8.27 3.76
N ASP A 216 -29.15 -8.29 4.38
CA ASP A 216 -29.32 -8.51 5.82
C ASP A 216 -28.74 -9.85 6.33
N PRO A 217 -28.87 -10.99 5.62
CA PRO A 217 -28.23 -12.23 6.06
C PRO A 217 -26.72 -12.14 6.17
N ILE A 218 -26.06 -11.52 5.19
CA ILE A 218 -24.60 -11.38 5.22
C ILE A 218 -24.19 -10.35 6.28
N ARG A 219 -24.97 -9.28 6.44
CA ARG A 219 -24.75 -8.30 7.52
C ARG A 219 -24.84 -8.96 8.90
N ALA A 220 -25.80 -9.84 9.13
CA ALA A 220 -25.94 -10.57 10.40
C ALA A 220 -24.72 -11.47 10.68
N ALA A 221 -24.22 -12.21 9.66
CA ALA A 221 -23.01 -13.01 9.81
C ALA A 221 -21.78 -12.15 10.10
N VAL A 222 -21.60 -11.03 9.39
CA VAL A 222 -20.50 -10.08 9.61
C VAL A 222 -20.56 -9.46 11.00
N SER A 223 -21.74 -9.04 11.44
CA SER A 223 -21.95 -8.48 12.78
C SER A 223 -21.59 -9.49 13.88
N ALA A 224 -21.95 -10.77 13.72
CA ALA A 224 -21.57 -11.82 14.66
C ALA A 224 -20.05 -11.99 14.77
N VAL A 225 -19.32 -11.91 13.65
CA VAL A 225 -17.85 -12.00 13.66
C VAL A 225 -17.21 -10.81 14.40
N HIS A 226 -17.76 -9.60 14.25
CA HIS A 226 -17.23 -8.43 14.93
C HIS A 226 -17.63 -8.32 16.40
N ALA A 227 -18.79 -8.85 16.78
CA ALA A 227 -19.27 -8.83 18.16
C ALA A 227 -18.38 -9.66 19.08
N ASP A 228 -17.96 -10.84 18.64
CA ASP A 228 -17.04 -11.71 19.38
C ASP A 228 -16.16 -12.52 18.44
N PRO A 229 -14.99 -12.01 18.07
CA PRO A 229 -14.04 -12.74 17.23
C PRO A 229 -13.54 -14.05 17.84
N GLY A 230 -13.60 -14.17 19.18
CA GLY A 230 -13.19 -15.36 19.93
C GLY A 230 -14.18 -16.51 19.90
N ALA A 231 -15.44 -16.21 19.61
CA ALA A 231 -16.53 -17.20 19.59
C ALA A 231 -16.31 -18.32 18.55
N ARG A 232 -17.14 -19.35 18.63
CA ARG A 232 -17.24 -20.35 17.56
C ARG A 232 -17.87 -19.70 16.33
N LEU A 233 -17.06 -19.52 15.29
CA LEU A 233 -17.42 -18.83 14.05
C LEU A 233 -17.13 -19.74 12.84
N GLY A 234 -17.44 -21.03 12.96
CA GLY A 234 -17.43 -21.97 11.86
C GLY A 234 -18.52 -21.65 10.84
N ILE A 235 -18.45 -22.27 9.67
CA ILE A 235 -19.40 -22.01 8.57
C ILE A 235 -20.84 -22.31 9.02
N THR A 236 -21.05 -23.33 9.87
CA THR A 236 -22.37 -23.71 10.40
C THR A 236 -22.90 -22.63 11.36
N ASP A 237 -22.05 -22.11 12.25
CA ASP A 237 -22.42 -21.09 13.22
C ASP A 237 -22.80 -19.78 12.51
N LEU A 238 -21.96 -19.36 11.53
CA LEU A 238 -22.25 -18.17 10.72
C LEU A 238 -23.52 -18.33 9.87
N ALA A 239 -23.78 -19.55 9.37
CA ALA A 239 -24.98 -19.83 8.60
C ALA A 239 -26.24 -19.74 9.47
N ALA A 240 -26.16 -20.14 10.74
CA ALA A 240 -27.24 -19.95 11.70
C ALA A 240 -27.53 -18.46 11.93
N HIS A 241 -26.52 -17.62 12.14
CA HIS A 241 -26.67 -16.16 12.27
C HIS A 241 -27.32 -15.54 11.01
N ALA A 242 -26.93 -16.00 9.83
CA ALA A 242 -27.46 -15.53 8.55
C ALA A 242 -28.83 -16.12 8.19
N ARG A 243 -29.34 -17.11 8.93
CA ARG A 243 -30.53 -17.91 8.59
C ARG A 243 -30.46 -18.53 7.18
N LEU A 244 -29.27 -19.02 6.83
CA LEU A 244 -28.98 -19.65 5.54
C LEU A 244 -28.41 -21.06 5.76
N SER A 245 -28.44 -21.90 4.71
CA SER A 245 -27.66 -23.13 4.73
C SER A 245 -26.15 -22.80 4.59
N PRO A 246 -25.23 -23.62 5.15
CA PRO A 246 -23.78 -23.42 5.03
C PRO A 246 -23.31 -23.19 3.58
N ARG A 247 -23.81 -23.98 2.63
CA ARG A 247 -23.48 -23.85 1.20
C ARG A 247 -23.97 -22.52 0.60
N HIS A 248 -25.16 -22.08 1.00
CA HIS A 248 -25.73 -20.82 0.51
C HIS A 248 -24.99 -19.63 1.11
N LEU A 249 -24.68 -19.67 2.43
CA LEU A 249 -23.85 -18.64 3.06
C LEU A 249 -22.50 -18.53 2.37
N GLN A 250 -21.78 -19.64 2.16
CA GLN A 250 -20.44 -19.62 1.57
C GLN A 250 -20.42 -18.93 0.20
N ARG A 251 -21.39 -19.25 -0.67
CA ARG A 251 -21.52 -18.67 -2.00
C ARG A 251 -21.86 -17.18 -1.93
N ARG A 252 -22.86 -16.79 -1.16
CA ARG A 252 -23.30 -15.39 -1.04
C ARG A 252 -22.29 -14.52 -0.35
N PHE A 253 -21.68 -15.01 0.72
CA PHE A 253 -20.65 -14.29 1.46
C PHE A 253 -19.45 -13.99 0.55
N ALA A 254 -18.97 -14.98 -0.22
CA ALA A 254 -17.86 -14.77 -1.16
C ALA A 254 -18.24 -13.77 -2.26
N ALA A 255 -19.48 -13.81 -2.77
CA ALA A 255 -19.95 -12.89 -3.79
C ALA A 255 -20.06 -11.43 -3.28
N GLU A 256 -20.58 -11.24 -2.06
CA GLU A 256 -20.79 -9.90 -1.49
C GLU A 256 -19.54 -9.32 -0.83
N MET A 257 -18.72 -10.16 -0.17
CA MET A 257 -17.57 -9.74 0.62
C MET A 257 -16.22 -9.92 -0.12
N GLY A 258 -16.23 -10.50 -1.33
CA GLY A 258 -15.03 -10.76 -2.11
C GLY A 258 -14.05 -11.78 -1.48
N THR A 259 -14.46 -12.47 -0.40
CA THR A 259 -13.61 -13.41 0.34
C THR A 259 -14.44 -14.51 1.02
N PRO A 260 -13.91 -15.74 1.14
CA PRO A 260 -14.60 -16.80 1.88
C PRO A 260 -14.82 -16.47 3.36
N PRO A 261 -15.92 -16.93 4.00
CA PRO A 261 -16.21 -16.69 5.41
C PRO A 261 -15.06 -17.02 6.36
N ALA A 262 -14.40 -18.16 6.19
CA ALA A 262 -13.28 -18.57 7.05
C ALA A 262 -12.09 -17.60 6.96
N SER A 263 -11.76 -17.11 5.77
CA SER A 263 -10.70 -16.11 5.57
C SER A 263 -11.07 -14.76 6.18
N TYR A 264 -12.35 -14.40 6.16
CA TYR A 264 -12.86 -13.20 6.81
C TYR A 264 -12.72 -13.29 8.33
N VAL A 265 -13.18 -14.39 8.93
CA VAL A 265 -13.03 -14.64 10.37
C VAL A 265 -11.57 -14.60 10.80
N GLU A 266 -10.69 -15.29 10.07
CA GLU A 266 -9.25 -15.29 10.37
C GLU A 266 -8.68 -13.86 10.36
N ARG A 267 -9.07 -13.02 9.39
CA ARG A 267 -8.63 -11.63 9.31
C ARG A 267 -9.09 -10.81 10.51
N VAL A 268 -10.36 -10.91 10.89
CA VAL A 268 -10.91 -10.20 12.07
C VAL A 268 -10.20 -10.65 13.35
N ARG A 269 -9.93 -11.95 13.50
CA ARG A 269 -9.15 -12.48 14.64
C ARG A 269 -7.72 -11.96 14.70
N VAL A 270 -7.02 -11.91 13.57
CA VAL A 270 -5.66 -11.33 13.49
C VAL A 270 -5.70 -9.88 13.95
N GLU A 271 -6.68 -9.12 13.51
CA GLU A 271 -6.82 -7.72 13.87
C GLU A 271 -7.12 -7.52 15.36
N SER A 272 -8.01 -8.34 15.91
CA SER A 272 -8.29 -8.34 17.36
C SER A 272 -7.01 -8.66 18.17
N ALA A 273 -6.22 -9.65 17.70
CA ALA A 273 -4.96 -10.01 18.36
C ALA A 273 -3.90 -8.90 18.25
N ARG A 274 -3.79 -8.22 17.10
CA ARG A 274 -2.91 -7.06 16.92
C ARG A 274 -3.22 -5.97 17.93
N ARG A 275 -4.49 -5.58 18.04
CA ARG A 275 -4.94 -4.58 19.00
C ARG A 275 -4.59 -4.98 20.43
N ALA A 276 -4.91 -6.23 20.81
CA ALA A 276 -4.60 -6.75 22.13
C ALA A 276 -3.09 -6.79 22.45
N LEU A 277 -2.24 -7.01 21.43
CA LEU A 277 -0.77 -6.99 21.58
C LEU A 277 -0.22 -5.58 21.79
N THR A 278 -0.84 -4.55 21.20
CA THR A 278 -0.36 -3.16 21.24
C THR A 278 -0.94 -2.34 22.39
N GLU A 279 -2.17 -2.66 22.82
CA GLU A 279 -2.90 -1.89 23.84
C GLU A 279 -2.79 -2.50 25.26
N GLY A 280 -2.31 -3.75 25.40
CA GLY A 280 -2.29 -4.46 26.68
C GLY A 280 -1.04 -5.29 26.92
N ASP A 281 -0.93 -5.79 28.16
CA ASP A 281 0.17 -6.61 28.66
C ASP A 281 -0.13 -8.10 28.74
N ASP A 282 -1.29 -8.51 28.29
CA ASP A 282 -1.72 -9.91 28.37
C ASP A 282 -0.70 -10.84 27.69
N PRO A 283 -0.41 -12.00 28.31
CA PRO A 283 0.42 -13.02 27.66
C PRO A 283 -0.11 -13.42 26.29
N VAL A 284 0.81 -13.71 25.36
CA VAL A 284 0.45 -14.09 23.97
C VAL A 284 -0.53 -15.25 23.94
N ASP A 285 -0.40 -16.19 24.89
CA ASP A 285 -1.29 -17.34 25.00
C ASP A 285 -2.72 -16.95 25.42
N ALA A 286 -2.86 -15.97 26.33
CA ALA A 286 -4.18 -15.42 26.71
C ALA A 286 -4.83 -14.70 25.53
N ILE A 287 -4.06 -13.91 24.78
CA ILE A 287 -4.53 -13.23 23.57
C ILE A 287 -4.97 -14.25 22.51
N ALA A 288 -4.18 -15.32 22.31
CA ALA A 288 -4.53 -16.37 21.35
C ALA A 288 -5.89 -17.01 21.67
N ARG A 289 -6.14 -17.33 22.94
CA ARG A 289 -7.44 -17.87 23.39
C ARG A 289 -8.57 -16.88 23.18
N ARG A 290 -8.41 -15.65 23.66
CA ARG A 290 -9.44 -14.60 23.57
C ARG A 290 -9.80 -14.23 22.14
N CYS A 291 -8.83 -14.27 21.24
CA CYS A 291 -9.06 -13.96 19.82
C CYS A 291 -9.44 -15.19 18.98
N GLY A 292 -9.71 -16.35 19.58
CA GLY A 292 -10.22 -17.53 18.90
C GLY A 292 -9.19 -18.36 18.12
N PHE A 293 -7.89 -18.18 18.39
CA PHE A 293 -6.82 -19.02 17.82
C PHE A 293 -6.60 -20.31 18.62
N GLY A 294 -7.10 -20.38 19.86
CA GLY A 294 -6.95 -21.51 20.76
C GLY A 294 -5.57 -21.56 21.42
N THR A 295 -4.47 -21.57 20.64
CA THR A 295 -3.12 -21.67 21.18
C THR A 295 -2.19 -20.56 20.65
N ALA A 296 -1.15 -20.22 21.43
CA ALA A 296 -0.12 -19.27 21.00
C ALA A 296 0.60 -19.73 19.70
N GLU A 297 0.77 -21.04 19.52
CA GLU A 297 1.42 -21.57 18.32
C GLU A 297 0.54 -21.37 17.06
N THR A 298 -0.77 -21.55 17.17
CA THR A 298 -1.70 -21.24 16.07
C THR A 298 -1.65 -19.75 15.72
N LEU A 299 -1.68 -18.88 16.73
CA LEU A 299 -1.54 -17.43 16.56
C LEU A 299 -0.22 -17.09 15.89
N ARG A 300 0.92 -17.67 16.37
CA ARG A 300 2.25 -17.44 15.79
C ARG A 300 2.30 -17.81 14.31
N ARG A 301 1.80 -18.99 13.95
CA ARG A 301 1.77 -19.47 12.56
C ARG A 301 0.93 -18.56 11.66
N VAL A 302 -0.22 -18.09 12.12
CA VAL A 302 -1.08 -17.20 11.36
C VAL A 302 -0.45 -15.81 11.23
N PHE A 303 0.15 -15.28 12.30
CA PHE A 303 0.88 -14.01 12.27
C PHE A 303 2.04 -14.07 11.29
N GLN A 304 2.87 -15.13 11.35
CA GLN A 304 3.98 -15.29 10.42
C GLN A 304 3.51 -15.35 8.97
N ARG A 305 2.43 -16.08 8.70
CA ARG A 305 1.85 -16.19 7.34
C ARG A 305 1.25 -14.88 6.85
N ARG A 306 0.56 -14.12 7.73
CA ARG A 306 -0.19 -12.92 7.36
C ARG A 306 0.62 -11.64 7.46
N LEU A 307 1.51 -11.55 8.42
CA LEU A 307 2.20 -10.31 8.80
C LEU A 307 3.73 -10.42 8.66
N GLY A 308 4.26 -11.62 8.42
CA GLY A 308 5.70 -11.85 8.29
C GLY A 308 6.49 -11.75 9.59
N VAL A 309 5.81 -11.65 10.75
CA VAL A 309 6.44 -11.48 12.06
C VAL A 309 5.76 -12.33 13.13
N ALA A 310 6.48 -12.66 14.21
CA ALA A 310 5.89 -13.32 15.37
C ALA A 310 5.08 -12.33 16.24
N PRO A 311 4.06 -12.81 17.01
CA PRO A 311 3.28 -11.94 17.90
C PRO A 311 4.10 -11.16 18.93
N SER A 312 5.15 -11.76 19.50
CA SER A 312 6.08 -11.09 20.41
C SER A 312 6.83 -9.96 19.73
N GLU A 313 7.40 -10.23 18.55
CA GLU A 313 8.09 -9.20 17.76
C GLU A 313 7.13 -8.08 17.33
N TYR A 314 5.86 -8.42 17.04
CA TYR A 314 4.84 -7.42 16.73
C TYR A 314 4.60 -6.51 17.95
N ARG A 315 4.44 -7.09 19.15
CA ARG A 315 4.31 -6.34 20.40
C ARG A 315 5.49 -5.39 20.62
N ASP A 316 6.71 -5.90 20.56
CA ASP A 316 7.92 -5.13 20.83
C ASP A 316 8.09 -3.93 19.89
N ARG A 317 7.59 -4.06 18.64
CA ARG A 317 7.70 -3.02 17.62
C ARG A 317 6.61 -1.96 17.67
N PHE A 318 5.40 -2.35 18.07
CA PHE A 318 4.20 -1.50 17.92
C PHE A 318 3.52 -1.14 19.24
N ARG A 319 4.04 -1.58 20.37
CA ARG A 319 3.56 -1.17 21.68
C ARG A 319 3.80 0.31 21.87
N LEU A 320 2.73 1.06 22.11
CA LEU A 320 2.82 2.46 22.52
C LEU A 320 3.40 2.50 23.93
N THR A 321 4.70 2.79 24.03
CA THR A 321 5.28 3.13 25.32
C THR A 321 4.69 4.48 25.73
N PRO A 322 4.02 4.61 26.88
CA PRO A 322 3.58 5.91 27.35
C PRO A 322 4.81 6.84 27.40
N LEU A 323 4.68 8.01 26.79
CA LEU A 323 5.68 9.06 26.98
C LEU A 323 5.79 9.27 28.50
N LYS A 324 6.94 8.92 29.09
CA LYS A 324 7.23 9.30 30.47
C LYS A 324 7.20 10.82 30.48
N GLU A 325 6.19 11.38 31.15
CA GLU A 325 6.24 12.77 31.53
C GLU A 325 7.53 12.94 32.33
N THR A 326 8.48 13.63 31.76
CA THR A 326 9.70 14.05 32.48
C THR A 326 9.27 15.12 33.47
N PRO A 327 9.61 14.99 34.77
CA PRO A 327 9.21 15.95 35.80
C PRO A 327 9.76 17.33 35.55
#